data_5056e152984835d4f65f9640be495983
#
_entry.id   5056e152984835d4f65f9640be495983
#
_cell.length_a   1.000
_cell.length_b   1.000
_cell.length_c   1.000
_cell.angle_alpha   90.00
_cell.angle_beta   90.00
_cell.angle_gamma   90.00
#
_symmetry.space_group_name_H-M   'P 1'
#
loop_
_entity.id
_entity.type
_entity.pdbx_description
1 polymer ?
#
loop_
_entity_poly.entity_id
_entity_poly.type
_entity_poly.pdbx_seq_one_letter_code
_entity_poly.pdbx_strand_id
1 'polypeptide(L)'
;MRLAPLAALLLAAGCATVPEPPTVAQRAERWWSDVSILAADDMEGRLTGSPGYQRAADYVVSQLREIGLEPAGTEGFFQPVAFEEQFVDVAGSSAALVSGGRSTTLSIPGDIIIGRGDGRRPERIEAPMVFVGYGLHIPEAGHDDFAGVDLKGKIAVVISGGPAEISGALKAHARRDRARLLSERGAAGLLALTTAKAVEVPWSRSMAQAGQSGMYFADPALRDVKTEFFNASFNTESSERLFTGSGRTFAQVSALADASKPLPKFDLKPSLRASVAMRHRPVTSSNVVARLPGSDRRLRGEHVVFTAHLDHLGISAPVDGDGLHNGAMDNAAGVAGLLDIARSYKARRIKPKRSMLFVFVTAEEKGLLGSRYFALRPTVPKASMVANMNFDMALPIIPLKSVTALGAEESSLGATAAAVGQSMGLPLVPDPFPDRNSFVRSDQYSFIREGVPALAFKFGFGPKDPEAEIERKWRSTRYHAPSDDLAQPVAKLDAIRLHDFVGELALRVADAPERPSWGGQSFFRRFAR
;
A
#
# COMPACT_ATOMS: atom_id res chain seq x y z
N MET A 1 -23.55 68.08 -52.84
CA MET A 1 -24.05 67.06 -51.89
C MET A 1 -23.61 65.69 -52.39
N ARG A 2 -22.60 65.09 -51.77
CA ARG A 2 -22.15 63.72 -52.08
C ARG A 2 -22.50 62.89 -50.90
N LEU A 3 -23.36 61.87 -51.07
CA LEU A 3 -23.70 60.85 -50.07
C LEU A 3 -22.62 59.78 -50.06
N ALA A 4 -22.03 59.53 -48.87
CA ALA A 4 -21.11 58.39 -48.62
C ALA A 4 -21.91 57.17 -48.16
N PRO A 5 -21.58 55.96 -48.64
CA PRO A 5 -22.27 54.77 -48.17
C PRO A 5 -21.69 54.31 -46.82
N LEU A 6 -22.59 54.02 -45.86
CA LEU A 6 -22.25 53.33 -44.57
C LEU A 6 -22.00 51.86 -44.86
N ALA A 7 -20.75 51.38 -44.61
CA ALA A 7 -20.44 49.98 -44.66
C ALA A 7 -20.78 49.35 -43.28
N ALA A 8 -21.76 48.46 -43.25
CA ALA A 8 -22.11 47.65 -42.07
C ALA A 8 -21.09 46.52 -41.92
N LEU A 9 -20.26 46.56 -40.85
CA LEU A 9 -19.40 45.46 -40.45
C LEU A 9 -20.24 44.37 -39.73
N LEU A 10 -20.50 43.27 -40.41
CA LEU A 10 -21.06 42.04 -39.79
C LEU A 10 -19.94 41.36 -38.97
N LEU A 11 -20.00 41.50 -37.65
CA LEU A 11 -19.24 40.68 -36.72
C LEU A 11 -19.83 39.26 -36.74
N ALA A 12 -19.16 38.34 -37.43
CA ALA A 12 -19.43 36.91 -37.31
C ALA A 12 -18.92 36.45 -35.95
N ALA A 13 -19.79 36.33 -34.97
CA ALA A 13 -19.52 35.63 -33.72
C ALA A 13 -19.36 34.15 -34.03
N GLY A 14 -18.10 33.71 -34.18
CA GLY A 14 -17.77 32.28 -34.24
C GLY A 14 -18.20 31.62 -32.94
N CYS A 15 -19.26 30.82 -32.96
CA CYS A 15 -19.55 29.87 -31.89
C CYS A 15 -18.39 28.92 -31.81
N ALA A 16 -17.50 29.10 -30.84
CA ALA A 16 -16.53 28.11 -30.48
C ALA A 16 -17.30 26.86 -30.02
N THR A 17 -17.32 25.83 -30.86
CA THR A 17 -17.89 24.54 -30.50
C THR A 17 -17.12 24.01 -29.32
N VAL A 18 -17.81 23.79 -28.22
CA VAL A 18 -17.22 23.13 -27.03
C VAL A 18 -16.88 21.71 -27.46
N PRO A 19 -15.61 21.28 -27.34
CA PRO A 19 -15.23 19.91 -27.68
C PRO A 19 -16.11 18.92 -26.89
N GLU A 20 -16.61 17.89 -27.56
CA GLU A 20 -17.31 16.80 -26.88
C GLU A 20 -16.35 16.08 -25.92
N PRO A 21 -16.84 15.64 -24.75
CA PRO A 21 -16.04 14.81 -23.85
C PRO A 21 -15.57 13.53 -24.56
N PRO A 22 -14.36 13.04 -24.27
CA PRO A 22 -13.84 11.83 -24.91
C PRO A 22 -14.71 10.62 -24.58
N THR A 23 -14.88 9.73 -25.57
CA THR A 23 -15.63 8.47 -25.41
C THR A 23 -14.90 7.54 -24.43
N VAL A 24 -15.62 6.53 -23.90
CA VAL A 24 -15.02 5.48 -23.03
C VAL A 24 -13.84 4.79 -23.72
N ALA A 25 -13.95 4.49 -25.03
CA ALA A 25 -12.88 3.88 -25.79
C ALA A 25 -11.63 4.78 -25.89
N GLN A 26 -11.80 6.07 -26.16
CA GLN A 26 -10.69 7.02 -26.20
C GLN A 26 -10.03 7.19 -24.84
N ARG A 27 -10.82 7.21 -23.75
CA ARG A 27 -10.30 7.22 -22.38
C ARG A 27 -9.51 5.94 -22.05
N ALA A 28 -10.02 4.78 -22.47
CA ALA A 28 -9.36 3.50 -22.26
C ALA A 28 -7.98 3.42 -22.94
N GLU A 29 -7.87 3.89 -24.18
CA GLU A 29 -6.58 3.96 -24.88
C GLU A 29 -5.64 4.99 -24.24
N ARG A 30 -6.14 6.15 -23.80
CA ARG A 30 -5.32 7.15 -23.11
C ARG A 30 -4.83 6.62 -21.76
N TRP A 31 -5.70 6.00 -20.97
CA TRP A 31 -5.32 5.35 -19.70
C TRP A 31 -4.24 4.31 -19.91
N TRP A 32 -4.39 3.43 -20.92
CA TRP A 32 -3.39 2.41 -21.22
C TRP A 32 -2.09 3.00 -21.73
N SER A 33 -2.14 4.11 -22.44
CA SER A 33 -0.94 4.86 -22.83
C SER A 33 -0.18 5.39 -21.62
N ASP A 34 -0.89 5.95 -20.61
CA ASP A 34 -0.27 6.39 -19.36
C ASP A 34 0.36 5.21 -18.61
N VAL A 35 -0.33 4.06 -18.52
CA VAL A 35 0.22 2.82 -17.93
C VAL A 35 1.48 2.40 -18.67
N SER A 36 1.44 2.41 -20.01
CA SER A 36 2.56 1.97 -20.85
C SER A 36 3.79 2.86 -20.67
N ILE A 37 3.60 4.16 -20.47
CA ILE A 37 4.70 5.09 -20.18
C ILE A 37 5.26 4.82 -18.77
N LEU A 38 4.40 4.72 -17.77
CA LEU A 38 4.82 4.54 -16.38
C LEU A 38 5.47 3.17 -16.12
N ALA A 39 5.07 2.13 -16.86
CA ALA A 39 5.62 0.79 -16.75
C ALA A 39 6.68 0.49 -17.84
N ALA A 40 7.17 1.49 -18.55
CA ALA A 40 8.25 1.31 -19.54
C ALA A 40 9.59 1.05 -18.85
N ASP A 41 10.51 0.40 -19.56
CA ASP A 41 11.82 -0.01 -19.04
C ASP A 41 12.69 1.19 -18.63
N ASP A 42 12.55 2.33 -19.31
CA ASP A 42 13.28 3.57 -18.98
C ASP A 42 12.81 4.21 -17.66
N MET A 43 11.69 3.78 -17.10
CA MET A 43 11.28 4.13 -15.74
C MET A 43 12.02 3.31 -14.66
N GLU A 44 12.83 2.33 -15.05
CA GLU A 44 13.69 1.55 -14.15
C GLU A 44 12.95 0.97 -12.95
N GLY A 45 11.67 0.60 -13.14
CA GLY A 45 10.80 0.09 -12.08
C GLY A 45 10.52 1.07 -10.95
N ARG A 46 10.69 2.37 -11.18
CA ARG A 46 10.26 3.49 -10.30
C ARG A 46 10.66 3.36 -8.82
N LEU A 47 11.85 2.80 -8.55
CA LEU A 47 12.31 2.66 -7.16
C LEU A 47 12.32 4.02 -6.45
N THR A 48 11.76 4.09 -5.26
CA THR A 48 11.74 5.29 -4.41
C THR A 48 13.09 6.01 -4.39
N GLY A 49 13.11 7.30 -4.75
CA GLY A 49 14.31 8.14 -4.76
C GLY A 49 15.31 7.84 -5.90
N SER A 50 14.97 6.98 -6.86
CA SER A 50 15.77 6.72 -8.05
C SER A 50 15.50 7.73 -9.16
N PRO A 51 16.40 7.83 -10.18
CA PRO A 51 16.11 8.60 -11.39
C PRO A 51 14.85 8.13 -12.12
N GLY A 52 14.56 6.82 -12.13
CA GLY A 52 13.33 6.26 -12.71
C GLY A 52 12.07 6.75 -12.01
N TYR A 53 12.10 6.80 -10.67
CA TYR A 53 11.00 7.41 -9.91
C TYR A 53 10.82 8.90 -10.26
N GLN A 54 11.91 9.65 -10.35
CA GLN A 54 11.83 11.08 -10.69
C GLN A 54 11.23 11.30 -12.08
N ARG A 55 11.61 10.50 -13.09
CA ARG A 55 11.00 10.55 -14.44
C ARG A 55 9.50 10.30 -14.39
N ALA A 56 9.06 9.29 -13.61
CA ALA A 56 7.65 8.99 -13.44
C ALA A 56 6.90 10.15 -12.74
N ALA A 57 7.50 10.75 -11.71
CA ALA A 57 6.92 11.91 -11.02
C ALA A 57 6.82 13.14 -11.92
N ASP A 58 7.84 13.41 -12.73
CA ASP A 58 7.84 14.50 -13.71
C ASP A 58 6.78 14.27 -14.80
N TYR A 59 6.61 13.02 -15.25
CA TYR A 59 5.53 12.63 -16.15
C TYR A 59 4.16 12.93 -15.54
N VAL A 60 3.89 12.48 -14.32
CA VAL A 60 2.63 12.75 -13.62
C VAL A 60 2.39 14.25 -13.50
N VAL A 61 3.39 15.04 -13.08
CA VAL A 61 3.29 16.50 -13.00
C VAL A 61 2.96 17.13 -14.36
N SER A 62 3.56 16.62 -15.44
CA SER A 62 3.27 17.12 -16.79
C SER A 62 1.79 16.91 -17.16
N GLN A 63 1.24 15.72 -16.84
CA GLN A 63 -0.16 15.38 -17.07
C GLN A 63 -1.10 16.23 -16.21
N LEU A 64 -0.78 16.45 -14.94
CA LEU A 64 -1.58 17.29 -14.04
C LEU A 64 -1.66 18.76 -14.53
N ARG A 65 -0.56 19.28 -15.09
CA ARG A 65 -0.52 20.60 -15.72
C ARG A 65 -1.37 20.64 -17.00
N GLU A 66 -1.27 19.64 -17.86
CA GLU A 66 -2.10 19.51 -19.08
C GLU A 66 -3.59 19.45 -18.73
N ILE A 67 -3.97 18.70 -17.69
CA ILE A 67 -5.33 18.62 -17.17
C ILE A 67 -5.78 19.99 -16.60
N GLY A 68 -4.86 20.82 -16.16
CA GLY A 68 -5.15 22.12 -15.54
C GLY A 68 -5.58 22.00 -14.08
N LEU A 69 -5.00 21.06 -13.33
CA LEU A 69 -5.11 21.04 -11.87
C LEU A 69 -4.13 22.03 -11.24
N GLU A 70 -4.48 22.50 -10.03
CA GLU A 70 -3.61 23.39 -9.27
C GLU A 70 -2.53 22.60 -8.53
N PRO A 71 -1.28 23.13 -8.45
CA PRO A 71 -0.28 22.56 -7.58
C PRO A 71 -0.72 22.63 -6.11
N ALA A 72 -0.51 21.57 -5.36
CA ALA A 72 -0.90 21.49 -3.95
C ALA A 72 0.14 20.78 -3.06
N GLY A 73 1.38 20.63 -3.54
CA GLY A 73 2.53 20.21 -2.74
C GLY A 73 3.11 21.37 -1.91
N THR A 74 4.17 21.12 -1.17
CA THR A 74 4.93 22.15 -0.45
C THR A 74 5.89 22.91 -1.38
N GLU A 75 6.29 22.27 -2.49
CA GLU A 75 7.14 22.82 -3.54
C GLU A 75 6.44 22.65 -4.91
N GLY A 76 5.44 23.47 -5.18
CA GLY A 76 4.61 23.34 -6.36
C GLY A 76 3.75 22.08 -6.31
N PHE A 77 3.97 21.11 -7.21
CA PHE A 77 3.30 19.82 -7.16
C PHE A 77 3.98 18.83 -6.21
N PHE A 78 5.22 19.07 -5.80
CA PHE A 78 5.99 18.14 -5.00
C PHE A 78 5.84 18.39 -3.50
N GLN A 79 5.82 17.29 -2.74
CA GLN A 79 6.00 17.27 -1.30
C GLN A 79 7.21 16.39 -0.99
N PRO A 80 8.42 16.97 -0.85
CA PRO A 80 9.63 16.21 -0.56
C PRO A 80 9.55 15.49 0.79
N VAL A 81 10.07 14.27 0.82
CA VAL A 81 10.18 13.43 2.02
C VAL A 81 11.62 12.93 2.14
N ALA A 82 12.23 13.22 3.29
CA ALA A 82 13.58 12.74 3.58
C ALA A 82 13.54 11.37 4.28
N PHE A 83 14.31 10.46 3.75
CA PHE A 83 14.47 9.09 4.23
C PHE A 83 15.93 8.78 4.53
N GLU A 84 16.13 7.81 5.41
CA GLU A 84 17.37 7.04 5.53
C GLU A 84 17.15 5.68 4.87
N GLU A 85 17.94 5.38 3.87
CA GLU A 85 17.97 4.07 3.21
C GLU A 85 19.06 3.21 3.81
N GLN A 86 18.76 1.94 4.07
CA GLN A 86 19.74 1.00 4.59
C GLN A 86 19.75 -0.27 3.73
N PHE A 87 20.97 -0.67 3.32
CA PHE A 87 21.23 -1.87 2.54
C PHE A 87 21.89 -2.91 3.42
N VAL A 88 21.43 -4.13 3.33
CA VAL A 88 22.14 -5.29 3.88
C VAL A 88 23.09 -5.84 2.81
N ASP A 89 24.38 -5.80 3.09
CA ASP A 89 25.36 -6.54 2.30
C ASP A 89 25.29 -8.01 2.69
N VAL A 90 24.60 -8.79 1.88
CA VAL A 90 24.37 -10.22 2.14
C VAL A 90 25.70 -10.99 2.24
N ALA A 91 26.66 -10.67 1.36
CA ALA A 91 27.96 -11.37 1.33
C ALA A 91 28.83 -11.06 2.55
N GLY A 92 28.74 -9.82 3.06
CA GLY A 92 29.45 -9.41 4.28
C GLY A 92 28.75 -9.77 5.59
N SER A 93 27.54 -10.33 5.51
CA SER A 93 26.71 -10.67 6.67
C SER A 93 26.81 -12.14 7.04
N SER A 94 26.57 -12.45 8.33
CA SER A 94 26.54 -13.83 8.83
C SER A 94 25.44 -14.00 9.86
N ALA A 95 24.87 -15.20 9.92
CA ALA A 95 23.91 -15.59 10.95
C ALA A 95 24.14 -17.04 11.41
N ALA A 96 23.81 -17.32 12.66
CA ALA A 96 23.94 -18.65 13.22
C ALA A 96 22.95 -18.87 14.38
N LEU A 97 22.51 -20.10 14.55
CA LEU A 97 21.86 -20.57 15.77
C LEU A 97 22.91 -21.09 16.75
N VAL A 98 22.82 -20.65 18.00
CA VAL A 98 23.75 -21.04 19.07
C VAL A 98 22.97 -21.80 20.13
N SER A 99 23.40 -23.05 20.44
CA SER A 99 22.79 -23.86 21.48
C SER A 99 23.82 -24.79 22.11
N GLY A 100 23.93 -24.82 23.45
CA GLY A 100 24.83 -25.68 24.18
C GLY A 100 26.31 -25.52 23.76
N GLY A 101 26.74 -24.29 23.46
CA GLY A 101 28.11 -23.99 23.02
C GLY A 101 28.39 -24.34 21.53
N ARG A 102 27.43 -24.94 20.81
CA ARG A 102 27.55 -25.23 19.38
C ARG A 102 26.90 -24.11 18.55
N SER A 103 27.55 -23.74 17.45
CA SER A 103 27.05 -22.77 16.48
C SER A 103 26.72 -23.48 15.18
N THR A 104 25.51 -23.28 14.68
CA THR A 104 25.05 -23.84 13.41
C THR A 104 24.77 -22.67 12.47
N THR A 105 25.55 -22.54 11.40
CA THR A 105 25.43 -21.46 10.41
C THR A 105 24.08 -21.48 9.73
N LEU A 106 23.55 -20.29 9.50
CA LEU A 106 22.37 -20.01 8.69
C LEU A 106 22.80 -19.37 7.38
N SER A 107 22.22 -19.84 6.30
CA SER A 107 22.39 -19.23 4.98
C SER A 107 21.58 -17.93 4.87
N ILE A 108 22.21 -16.83 4.47
CA ILE A 108 21.55 -15.58 4.11
C ILE A 108 21.66 -15.46 2.58
N PRO A 109 20.55 -15.38 1.82
CA PRO A 109 19.14 -15.33 2.24
C PRO A 109 18.41 -16.69 2.28
N GLY A 110 19.11 -17.83 2.18
CA GLY A 110 18.50 -19.16 2.07
C GLY A 110 17.63 -19.56 3.27
N ASP A 111 18.18 -19.49 4.49
CA ASP A 111 17.46 -19.81 5.73
C ASP A 111 16.81 -18.59 6.36
N ILE A 112 17.46 -17.43 6.29
CA ILE A 112 17.02 -16.19 6.94
C ILE A 112 17.21 -15.00 5.99
N ILE A 113 16.18 -14.17 5.88
CA ILE A 113 16.25 -12.87 5.22
C ILE A 113 16.20 -11.82 6.31
N ILE A 114 17.26 -11.01 6.42
CA ILE A 114 17.29 -9.88 7.35
C ILE A 114 16.41 -8.80 6.80
N GLY A 115 15.30 -8.57 7.50
CA GLY A 115 14.15 -7.86 6.99
C GLY A 115 14.37 -6.36 6.77
N ARG A 116 13.50 -5.79 6.00
CA ARG A 116 13.37 -4.36 5.73
C ARG A 116 12.34 -3.82 6.73
N GLY A 117 12.74 -3.44 7.93
CA GLY A 117 11.81 -2.96 8.97
C GLY A 117 11.87 -1.45 9.17
N ASP A 118 10.83 -0.93 9.83
CA ASP A 118 10.75 0.46 10.27
C ASP A 118 11.77 0.73 11.37
N GLY A 119 12.87 1.39 11.04
CA GLY A 119 13.84 1.82 12.02
C GLY A 119 15.26 1.28 11.79
N ARG A 120 16.15 1.76 12.64
CA ARG A 120 17.57 1.40 12.56
C ARG A 120 17.81 -0.02 13.06
N ARG A 121 18.65 -0.79 12.36
CA ARG A 121 19.04 -2.15 12.76
C ARG A 121 20.36 -2.13 13.50
N PRO A 122 20.57 -3.07 14.44
CA PRO A 122 21.89 -3.32 15.02
C PRO A 122 22.79 -4.01 13.99
N GLU A 123 24.06 -3.61 13.96
CA GLU A 123 25.09 -4.29 13.16
C GLU A 123 25.45 -5.66 13.73
N ARG A 124 25.24 -5.88 15.02
CA ARG A 124 25.48 -7.15 15.71
C ARG A 124 24.39 -7.44 16.70
N ILE A 125 23.97 -8.68 16.74
CA ILE A 125 23.04 -9.18 17.74
C ILE A 125 23.45 -10.59 18.18
N GLU A 126 23.38 -10.86 19.46
CA GLU A 126 23.36 -12.20 20.04
C GLU A 126 22.31 -12.19 21.14
N ALA A 127 21.19 -12.86 20.91
CA ALA A 127 20.06 -12.80 21.82
C ALA A 127 19.32 -14.15 21.91
N PRO A 128 18.81 -14.50 23.09
CA PRO A 128 17.88 -15.60 23.24
C PRO A 128 16.58 -15.31 22.49
N MET A 129 15.87 -16.37 22.14
CA MET A 129 14.62 -16.28 21.39
C MET A 129 13.45 -16.79 22.22
N VAL A 130 12.29 -16.17 22.08
CA VAL A 130 11.04 -16.60 22.70
C VAL A 130 9.93 -16.67 21.65
N PHE A 131 9.27 -17.83 21.55
CA PHE A 131 8.09 -17.97 20.68
C PHE A 131 6.87 -17.39 21.41
N VAL A 132 6.22 -16.41 20.79
CA VAL A 132 5.10 -15.66 21.35
C VAL A 132 3.80 -15.82 20.53
N GLY A 133 3.66 -16.96 19.86
CA GLY A 133 2.47 -17.23 19.07
C GLY A 133 2.37 -16.35 17.84
N TYR A 134 1.23 -15.72 17.64
CA TYR A 134 1.02 -14.80 16.51
C TYR A 134 1.65 -13.43 16.74
N GLY A 135 2.05 -13.12 17.98
CA GLY A 135 2.59 -11.81 18.35
C GLY A 135 1.57 -10.69 18.20
N LEU A 136 0.35 -10.90 18.60
CA LEU A 136 -0.74 -9.94 18.53
C LEU A 136 -1.07 -9.39 19.93
N HIS A 137 -1.33 -8.09 19.99
CA HIS A 137 -1.88 -7.41 21.16
C HIS A 137 -3.16 -6.68 20.74
N ILE A 138 -4.30 -7.22 21.14
CA ILE A 138 -5.64 -6.77 20.73
C ILE A 138 -6.53 -6.67 21.97
N PRO A 139 -6.40 -5.58 22.75
CA PRO A 139 -7.17 -5.40 24.00
C PRO A 139 -8.69 -5.49 23.77
N GLU A 140 -9.17 -5.05 22.63
CA GLU A 140 -10.59 -5.08 22.26
C GLU A 140 -11.17 -6.48 22.18
N ALA A 141 -10.33 -7.46 21.84
CA ALA A 141 -10.70 -8.87 21.80
C ALA A 141 -10.21 -9.65 23.04
N GLY A 142 -9.66 -8.95 24.04
CA GLY A 142 -9.07 -9.59 25.21
C GLY A 142 -7.84 -10.47 24.89
N HIS A 143 -7.18 -10.24 23.74
CA HIS A 143 -6.07 -11.07 23.27
C HIS A 143 -4.73 -10.35 23.46
N ASP A 144 -3.79 -11.01 24.16
CA ASP A 144 -2.42 -10.52 24.33
C ASP A 144 -1.40 -11.67 24.33
N ASP A 145 -0.72 -11.84 23.19
CA ASP A 145 0.34 -12.82 23.06
C ASP A 145 1.60 -12.46 23.88
N PHE A 146 1.72 -11.23 24.32
CA PHE A 146 2.86 -10.76 25.13
C PHE A 146 2.64 -10.88 26.63
N ALA A 147 1.42 -11.13 27.08
CA ALA A 147 1.08 -11.23 28.50
C ALA A 147 1.86 -12.39 29.16
N GLY A 148 2.56 -12.08 30.26
CA GLY A 148 3.35 -13.05 31.02
C GLY A 148 4.66 -13.50 30.37
N VAL A 149 5.07 -12.86 29.25
CA VAL A 149 6.34 -13.18 28.56
C VAL A 149 7.38 -12.13 28.91
N ASP A 150 8.57 -12.58 29.37
CA ASP A 150 9.75 -11.71 29.45
C ASP A 150 10.35 -11.54 28.07
N LEU A 151 10.22 -10.31 27.53
CA LEU A 151 10.71 -9.92 26.20
C LEU A 151 12.05 -9.18 26.25
N LYS A 152 12.48 -8.72 27.44
CA LYS A 152 13.65 -7.83 27.56
C LYS A 152 14.92 -8.50 27.03
N GLY A 153 15.53 -7.87 26.02
CA GLY A 153 16.76 -8.35 25.38
C GLY A 153 16.58 -9.63 24.53
N LYS A 154 15.33 -10.12 24.34
CA LYS A 154 15.06 -11.31 23.53
C LYS A 154 14.57 -10.95 22.13
N ILE A 155 14.74 -11.87 21.19
CA ILE A 155 14.09 -11.84 19.88
C ILE A 155 12.74 -12.55 20.02
N ALA A 156 11.66 -11.83 19.75
CA ALA A 156 10.33 -12.41 19.69
C ALA A 156 10.16 -13.17 18.37
N VAL A 157 9.89 -14.47 18.45
CA VAL A 157 9.59 -15.31 17.29
C VAL A 157 8.08 -15.44 17.16
N VAL A 158 7.55 -15.07 16.00
CA VAL A 158 6.11 -15.05 15.72
C VAL A 158 5.79 -15.85 14.47
N ILE A 159 4.57 -16.37 14.39
CA ILE A 159 4.06 -17.02 13.18
C ILE A 159 2.91 -16.24 12.58
N SER A 160 2.78 -16.25 11.24
CA SER A 160 1.67 -15.60 10.54
C SER A 160 0.32 -16.22 10.92
N GLY A 161 -0.77 -15.43 10.83
CA GLY A 161 -2.11 -15.87 11.17
C GLY A 161 -2.73 -15.10 12.33
N GLY A 162 -3.61 -15.76 13.06
CA GLY A 162 -4.29 -15.24 14.25
C GLY A 162 -5.53 -16.06 14.58
N PRO A 163 -6.10 -15.92 15.80
CA PRO A 163 -7.30 -16.64 16.22
C PRO A 163 -8.49 -16.39 15.29
N ALA A 164 -9.31 -17.43 15.07
CA ALA A 164 -10.42 -17.37 14.12
C ALA A 164 -11.51 -16.36 14.52
N GLU A 165 -11.73 -16.21 15.82
CA GLU A 165 -12.73 -15.32 16.41
C GLU A 165 -12.40 -13.84 16.30
N ILE A 166 -11.13 -13.50 16.00
CA ILE A 166 -10.69 -12.11 15.88
C ILE A 166 -10.80 -11.67 14.41
N SER A 167 -11.40 -10.50 14.18
CA SER A 167 -11.57 -9.97 12.82
C SER A 167 -10.22 -9.77 12.11
N GLY A 168 -10.23 -9.90 10.79
CA GLY A 168 -9.06 -9.70 9.96
C GLY A 168 -8.44 -8.32 10.12
N ALA A 169 -9.27 -7.27 10.20
CA ALA A 169 -8.82 -5.89 10.36
C ALA A 169 -8.07 -5.67 11.68
N LEU A 170 -8.56 -6.24 12.79
CA LEU A 170 -7.88 -6.21 14.09
C LEU A 170 -6.54 -6.92 14.07
N LYS A 171 -6.50 -8.14 13.50
CA LYS A 171 -5.25 -8.92 13.36
C LYS A 171 -4.20 -8.17 12.52
N ALA A 172 -4.64 -7.54 11.44
CA ALA A 172 -3.73 -6.82 10.56
C ALA A 172 -3.20 -5.53 11.19
N HIS A 173 -4.07 -4.77 11.88
CA HIS A 173 -3.64 -3.62 12.68
C HIS A 173 -2.62 -4.01 13.75
N ALA A 174 -2.90 -5.05 14.53
CA ALA A 174 -1.99 -5.52 15.57
C ALA A 174 -0.63 -6.00 15.01
N ARG A 175 -0.63 -6.63 13.82
CA ARG A 175 0.60 -7.00 13.13
C ARG A 175 1.43 -5.78 12.72
N ARG A 176 0.79 -4.71 12.29
CA ARG A 176 1.47 -3.46 11.92
C ARG A 176 2.13 -2.80 13.13
N ASP A 177 1.45 -2.82 14.28
CA ASP A 177 1.94 -2.24 15.54
C ASP A 177 2.96 -3.13 16.28
N ARG A 178 3.14 -4.36 15.85
CA ARG A 178 3.94 -5.39 16.54
C ARG A 178 5.37 -4.94 16.83
N ALA A 179 6.10 -4.45 15.85
CA ALA A 179 7.49 -4.06 16.02
C ALA A 179 7.62 -2.91 17.03
N ARG A 180 6.74 -1.92 16.99
CA ARG A 180 6.67 -0.82 17.97
C ARG A 180 6.43 -1.36 19.37
N LEU A 181 5.40 -2.18 19.56
CA LEU A 181 5.03 -2.73 20.86
C LEU A 181 6.12 -3.64 21.45
N LEU A 182 6.79 -4.43 20.62
CA LEU A 182 7.90 -5.27 21.06
C LEU A 182 9.11 -4.42 21.48
N SER A 183 9.45 -3.40 20.70
CA SER A 183 10.53 -2.45 21.02
C SER A 183 10.25 -1.71 22.33
N GLU A 184 9.03 -1.22 22.54
CA GLU A 184 8.61 -0.55 23.78
C GLU A 184 8.67 -1.48 25.01
N ARG A 185 8.52 -2.80 24.83
CA ARG A 185 8.70 -3.83 25.87
C ARG A 185 10.13 -4.30 26.02
N GLY A 186 11.07 -3.68 25.32
CA GLY A 186 12.51 -3.97 25.41
C GLY A 186 12.96 -5.22 24.65
N ALA A 187 12.16 -5.75 23.73
CA ALA A 187 12.61 -6.82 22.85
C ALA A 187 13.74 -6.34 21.94
N ALA A 188 14.76 -7.18 21.73
CA ALA A 188 15.90 -6.89 20.86
C ALA A 188 15.54 -7.02 19.37
N GLY A 189 14.47 -7.74 19.05
CA GLY A 189 14.06 -7.94 17.67
C GLY A 189 12.83 -8.81 17.50
N LEU A 190 12.49 -9.00 16.22
CA LEU A 190 11.39 -9.81 15.71
C LEU A 190 11.92 -10.80 14.66
N LEU A 191 11.56 -12.06 14.77
CA LEU A 191 11.76 -13.08 13.75
C LEU A 191 10.40 -13.63 13.31
N ALA A 192 10.04 -13.40 12.06
CA ALA A 192 8.76 -13.80 11.51
C ALA A 192 8.83 -15.16 10.81
N LEU A 193 7.89 -16.03 11.13
CA LEU A 193 7.65 -17.33 10.51
C LEU A 193 6.34 -17.30 9.72
N THR A 194 6.25 -18.19 8.74
CA THR A 194 5.03 -18.40 7.94
C THR A 194 4.78 -19.90 7.81
N THR A 195 3.52 -20.33 7.85
CA THR A 195 3.17 -21.72 7.54
C THR A 195 3.19 -21.96 6.03
N ALA A 196 3.38 -23.20 5.59
CA ALA A 196 3.35 -23.55 4.17
C ALA A 196 2.02 -23.13 3.49
N LYS A 197 0.91 -23.23 4.23
CA LYS A 197 -0.43 -22.84 3.73
C LYS A 197 -0.58 -21.32 3.56
N ALA A 198 0.13 -20.52 4.37
CA ALA A 198 0.00 -19.07 4.40
C ALA A 198 1.03 -18.33 3.52
N VAL A 199 1.88 -19.05 2.78
CA VAL A 199 2.86 -18.44 1.87
C VAL A 199 2.13 -17.80 0.68
N GLU A 200 2.13 -16.48 0.61
CA GLU A 200 1.62 -15.71 -0.54
C GLU A 200 2.71 -15.48 -1.61
N VAL A 201 3.95 -15.25 -1.17
CA VAL A 201 5.11 -15.03 -2.05
C VAL A 201 6.10 -16.16 -1.85
N PRO A 202 6.49 -16.89 -2.89
CA PRO A 202 7.49 -17.95 -2.80
C PRO A 202 8.81 -17.45 -2.21
N TRP A 203 9.48 -18.27 -1.39
CA TRP A 203 10.73 -17.88 -0.74
C TRP A 203 11.82 -17.47 -1.73
N SER A 204 11.90 -18.15 -2.89
CA SER A 204 12.83 -17.80 -3.98
C SER A 204 12.69 -16.35 -4.46
N ARG A 205 11.46 -15.85 -4.57
CA ARG A 205 11.18 -14.46 -4.94
C ARG A 205 11.60 -13.50 -3.82
N SER A 206 11.34 -13.85 -2.56
CA SER A 206 11.82 -13.07 -1.41
C SER A 206 13.35 -13.03 -1.35
N MET A 207 14.02 -14.13 -1.71
CA MET A 207 15.49 -14.19 -1.82
C MET A 207 16.03 -13.24 -2.90
N ALA A 208 15.41 -13.19 -4.08
CA ALA A 208 15.80 -12.27 -5.15
C ALA A 208 15.75 -10.80 -4.70
N GLN A 209 14.84 -10.47 -3.78
CA GLN A 209 14.69 -9.12 -3.23
C GLN A 209 15.49 -8.88 -1.94
N ALA A 210 16.21 -9.87 -1.40
CA ALA A 210 16.90 -9.75 -0.11
C ALA A 210 17.99 -8.66 -0.07
N GLY A 211 18.59 -8.36 -1.24
CA GLY A 211 19.57 -7.28 -1.40
C GLY A 211 18.95 -5.89 -1.58
N GLN A 212 17.65 -5.77 -1.69
CA GLN A 212 17.00 -4.46 -1.81
C GLN A 212 17.02 -3.70 -0.48
N SER A 213 17.04 -2.37 -0.59
CA SER A 213 17.08 -1.50 0.58
C SER A 213 15.78 -1.49 1.37
N GLY A 214 15.90 -1.37 2.69
CA GLY A 214 14.85 -0.86 3.55
C GLY A 214 14.95 0.66 3.70
N MET A 215 13.84 1.32 4.03
CA MET A 215 13.81 2.75 4.30
C MET A 215 13.08 3.06 5.59
N TYR A 216 13.43 4.18 6.21
CA TYR A 216 12.71 4.79 7.31
C TYR A 216 12.84 6.32 7.24
N PHE A 217 11.98 7.04 7.93
CA PHE A 217 12.05 8.51 7.94
C PHE A 217 13.38 9.01 8.51
N ALA A 218 13.98 10.01 7.87
CA ALA A 218 15.14 10.71 8.42
C ALA A 218 14.79 11.37 9.76
N ASP A 219 13.58 11.97 9.87
CA ASP A 219 13.05 12.53 11.12
C ASP A 219 12.68 11.41 12.11
N PRO A 220 13.41 11.27 13.25
CA PRO A 220 13.10 10.24 14.26
C PRO A 220 11.71 10.37 14.88
N ALA A 221 11.11 11.57 14.88
CA ALA A 221 9.78 11.80 15.46
C ALA A 221 8.67 11.07 14.67
N LEU A 222 8.91 10.80 13.38
CA LEU A 222 7.96 10.11 12.49
C LEU A 222 8.10 8.58 12.50
N ARG A 223 9.14 8.05 13.16
CA ARG A 223 9.40 6.60 13.20
C ARG A 223 8.48 5.91 14.22
N ASP A 224 7.92 4.75 13.87
CA ASP A 224 7.19 3.92 14.83
C ASP A 224 8.14 3.23 15.80
N VAL A 225 9.27 2.71 15.30
CA VAL A 225 10.33 2.10 16.10
C VAL A 225 11.47 3.12 16.28
N LYS A 226 11.70 3.56 17.51
CA LYS A 226 12.65 4.65 17.83
C LYS A 226 14.03 4.17 18.24
N THR A 227 14.15 2.89 18.57
CA THR A 227 15.42 2.23 18.98
C THR A 227 15.95 1.36 17.86
N GLU A 228 17.19 0.87 18.02
CA GLU A 228 17.65 -0.21 17.15
C GLU A 228 16.81 -1.46 17.40
N PHE A 229 16.39 -2.11 16.32
CA PHE A 229 15.52 -3.27 16.39
C PHE A 229 15.83 -4.26 15.27
N PHE A 230 16.19 -5.48 15.63
CA PHE A 230 16.46 -6.53 14.66
C PHE A 230 15.15 -7.05 14.08
N ASN A 231 15.07 -7.16 12.76
CA ASN A 231 13.88 -7.69 12.08
C ASN A 231 14.33 -8.67 10.99
N ALA A 232 13.77 -9.88 11.00
CA ALA A 232 14.08 -10.90 10.01
C ALA A 232 12.87 -11.81 9.74
N SER A 233 12.89 -12.44 8.56
CA SER A 233 12.00 -13.55 8.22
C SER A 233 12.80 -14.84 8.11
N PHE A 234 12.22 -15.95 8.50
CA PHE A 234 12.85 -17.25 8.46
C PHE A 234 12.13 -18.17 7.46
N ASN A 235 12.91 -18.92 6.69
CA ASN A 235 12.37 -19.84 5.69
C ASN A 235 11.53 -20.93 6.35
N THR A 236 10.32 -21.14 5.85
CA THR A 236 9.40 -22.14 6.37
C THR A 236 10.01 -23.55 6.39
N GLU A 237 10.77 -23.91 5.34
CA GLU A 237 11.42 -25.21 5.22
C GLU A 237 12.54 -25.43 6.26
N SER A 238 13.20 -24.36 6.70
CA SER A 238 14.26 -24.38 7.69
C SER A 238 13.76 -24.16 9.13
N SER A 239 12.47 -23.82 9.31
CA SER A 239 11.92 -23.34 10.59
C SER A 239 12.00 -24.35 11.73
N GLU A 240 12.00 -25.67 11.45
CA GLU A 240 12.16 -26.70 12.48
C GLU A 240 13.46 -26.53 13.28
N ARG A 241 14.52 -26.00 12.67
CA ARG A 241 15.83 -25.75 13.32
C ARG A 241 15.72 -24.79 14.51
N LEU A 242 14.78 -23.84 14.48
CA LEU A 242 14.55 -22.90 15.59
C LEU A 242 13.95 -23.59 16.81
N PHE A 243 13.21 -24.67 16.62
CA PHE A 243 12.47 -25.36 17.68
C PHE A 243 13.26 -26.51 18.30
N THR A 244 14.43 -26.82 17.75
CA THR A 244 15.28 -27.93 18.22
C THR A 244 15.56 -27.84 19.73
N GLY A 245 15.18 -28.87 20.48
CA GLY A 245 15.39 -28.94 21.92
C GLY A 245 14.47 -28.08 22.79
N SER A 246 13.46 -27.44 22.20
CA SER A 246 12.54 -26.52 22.89
C SER A 246 11.25 -27.19 23.40
N GLY A 247 11.15 -28.53 23.30
CA GLY A 247 10.00 -29.30 23.78
C GLY A 247 8.77 -29.28 22.89
N ARG A 248 8.80 -28.49 21.82
CA ARG A 248 7.77 -28.41 20.77
C ARG A 248 8.43 -28.31 19.40
N THR A 249 7.74 -28.79 18.35
CA THR A 249 8.21 -28.72 16.97
C THR A 249 7.53 -27.58 16.21
N PHE A 250 8.18 -27.11 15.14
CA PHE A 250 7.56 -26.15 14.22
C PHE A 250 6.27 -26.73 13.59
N ALA A 251 6.29 -28.02 13.24
CA ALA A 251 5.12 -28.71 12.69
C ALA A 251 3.90 -28.64 13.62
N GLN A 252 4.11 -28.79 14.97
CA GLN A 252 3.03 -28.69 15.94
C GLN A 252 2.42 -27.28 15.99
N VAL A 253 3.25 -26.23 16.06
CA VAL A 253 2.76 -24.84 16.12
C VAL A 253 2.17 -24.39 14.78
N SER A 254 2.74 -24.86 13.66
CA SER A 254 2.23 -24.60 12.31
C SER A 254 0.82 -25.20 12.12
N ALA A 255 0.58 -26.43 12.56
CA ALA A 255 -0.74 -27.07 12.48
C ALA A 255 -1.80 -26.30 13.31
N LEU A 256 -1.43 -25.77 14.48
CA LEU A 256 -2.32 -24.93 15.27
C LEU A 256 -2.59 -23.60 14.56
N ALA A 257 -1.57 -22.98 13.98
CA ALA A 257 -1.70 -21.72 13.24
C ALA A 257 -2.58 -21.88 11.99
N ASP A 258 -2.41 -22.95 11.23
CA ASP A 258 -3.24 -23.27 10.04
C ASP A 258 -4.70 -23.52 10.40
N ALA A 259 -4.96 -23.98 11.64
CA ALA A 259 -6.30 -24.13 12.21
C ALA A 259 -6.80 -22.88 12.94
N SER A 260 -6.07 -21.75 12.90
CA SER A 260 -6.37 -20.48 13.58
C SER A 260 -6.66 -20.64 15.10
N LYS A 261 -5.96 -21.60 15.73
CA LYS A 261 -6.09 -21.91 17.17
C LYS A 261 -5.17 -21.02 18.00
N PRO A 262 -5.46 -20.83 19.30
CA PRO A 262 -4.51 -20.22 20.23
C PRO A 262 -3.18 -20.95 20.24
N LEU A 263 -2.08 -20.18 20.28
CA LEU A 263 -0.72 -20.72 20.23
C LEU A 263 -0.06 -20.69 21.60
N PRO A 264 0.84 -21.65 21.91
CA PRO A 264 1.62 -21.64 23.13
C PRO A 264 2.68 -20.53 23.10
N LYS A 265 3.19 -20.15 24.27
CA LYS A 265 4.30 -19.23 24.47
C LYS A 265 5.40 -19.95 25.26
N PHE A 266 6.65 -19.93 24.77
CA PHE A 266 7.75 -20.62 25.41
C PHE A 266 9.11 -20.13 24.89
N ASP A 267 10.14 -20.22 25.72
CA ASP A 267 11.50 -19.92 25.30
C ASP A 267 12.03 -20.99 24.32
N LEU A 268 12.67 -20.53 23.25
CA LEU A 268 13.36 -21.39 22.31
C LEU A 268 14.77 -21.71 22.85
N LYS A 269 15.20 -22.97 22.67
CA LYS A 269 16.51 -23.40 23.16
C LYS A 269 17.68 -22.72 22.45
N PRO A 270 17.67 -22.55 21.10
CA PRO A 270 18.70 -21.80 20.40
C PRO A 270 18.59 -20.30 20.66
N SER A 271 19.73 -19.62 20.72
CA SER A 271 19.84 -18.17 20.53
C SER A 271 20.18 -17.85 19.08
N LEU A 272 19.83 -16.64 18.61
CA LEU A 272 20.25 -16.14 17.30
C LEU A 272 21.46 -15.22 17.49
N ARG A 273 22.53 -15.49 16.73
CA ARG A 273 23.66 -14.59 16.54
C ARG A 273 23.69 -14.12 15.11
N ALA A 274 23.79 -12.81 14.87
CA ALA A 274 23.99 -12.27 13.54
C ALA A 274 24.98 -11.09 13.57
N SER A 275 25.78 -11.00 12.52
CA SER A 275 26.57 -9.82 12.16
C SER A 275 26.09 -9.34 10.81
N VAL A 276 25.61 -8.10 10.74
CA VAL A 276 24.95 -7.55 9.56
C VAL A 276 25.79 -6.42 9.02
N ALA A 277 26.43 -6.66 7.90
CA ALA A 277 27.12 -5.60 7.15
C ALA A 277 26.08 -4.69 6.51
N MET A 278 26.09 -3.41 6.87
CA MET A 278 25.10 -2.44 6.40
C MET A 278 25.76 -1.21 5.80
N ARG A 279 25.10 -0.66 4.80
CA ARG A 279 25.38 0.66 4.27
C ARG A 279 24.16 1.54 4.43
N HIS A 280 24.36 2.78 4.82
CA HIS A 280 23.31 3.78 4.98
C HIS A 280 23.51 4.91 3.97
N ARG A 281 22.39 5.44 3.47
CA ARG A 281 22.39 6.56 2.54
C ARG A 281 21.17 7.44 2.78
N PRO A 282 21.35 8.78 2.89
CA PRO A 282 20.20 9.68 2.85
C PRO A 282 19.57 9.66 1.45
N VAL A 283 18.25 9.63 1.40
CA VAL A 283 17.47 9.64 0.16
C VAL A 283 16.33 10.63 0.31
N THR A 284 16.11 11.44 -0.73
CA THR A 284 14.92 12.27 -0.84
C THR A 284 14.07 11.75 -1.98
N SER A 285 12.78 11.61 -1.74
CA SER A 285 11.77 11.33 -2.76
C SER A 285 10.56 12.22 -2.51
N SER A 286 9.61 12.31 -3.42
CA SER A 286 8.50 13.25 -3.27
C SER A 286 7.16 12.59 -3.52
N ASN A 287 6.16 12.90 -2.69
CA ASN A 287 4.78 12.76 -3.12
C ASN A 287 4.47 13.83 -4.17
N VAL A 288 3.61 13.53 -5.14
CA VAL A 288 3.08 14.51 -6.09
C VAL A 288 1.63 14.82 -5.71
N VAL A 289 1.32 16.10 -5.53
CA VAL A 289 0.04 16.55 -5.00
C VAL A 289 -0.57 17.63 -5.90
N ALA A 290 -1.81 17.39 -6.33
CA ALA A 290 -2.58 18.34 -7.13
C ALA A 290 -3.98 18.54 -6.55
N ARG A 291 -4.60 19.67 -6.85
CA ARG A 291 -5.93 20.05 -6.38
C ARG A 291 -6.86 20.42 -7.52
N LEU A 292 -8.08 19.88 -7.48
CA LEU A 292 -9.25 20.43 -8.15
C LEU A 292 -10.04 21.25 -7.11
N PRO A 293 -10.11 22.59 -7.25
CA PRO A 293 -10.78 23.43 -6.27
C PRO A 293 -12.28 23.17 -6.17
N GLY A 294 -12.80 23.18 -4.96
CA GLY A 294 -14.22 23.13 -4.69
C GLY A 294 -14.94 24.44 -5.03
N SER A 295 -16.21 24.35 -5.40
CA SER A 295 -17.04 25.47 -5.84
C SER A 295 -17.87 26.11 -4.71
N ASP A 296 -18.16 25.40 -3.64
CA ASP A 296 -18.98 25.89 -2.54
C ASP A 296 -18.14 26.71 -1.54
N ARG A 297 -18.61 27.89 -1.17
CA ARG A 297 -17.87 28.79 -0.27
C ARG A 297 -17.64 28.23 1.13
N ARG A 298 -18.51 27.34 1.62
CA ARG A 298 -18.42 26.72 2.96
C ARG A 298 -17.61 25.42 2.90
N LEU A 299 -17.77 24.62 1.84
CA LEU A 299 -17.22 23.28 1.75
C LEU A 299 -15.88 23.21 1.00
N ARG A 300 -15.50 24.18 0.18
CA ARG A 300 -14.25 24.15 -0.61
C ARG A 300 -12.95 24.03 0.21
N GLY A 301 -13.03 24.34 1.50
CA GLY A 301 -11.91 24.13 2.45
C GLY A 301 -11.77 22.69 2.94
N GLU A 302 -12.73 21.82 2.61
CA GLU A 302 -12.70 20.39 2.90
C GLU A 302 -12.27 19.61 1.66
N HIS A 303 -11.65 18.43 1.86
CA HIS A 303 -10.99 17.70 0.80
C HIS A 303 -11.38 16.22 0.78
N VAL A 304 -11.82 15.74 -0.38
CA VAL A 304 -11.83 14.31 -0.71
C VAL A 304 -10.47 13.99 -1.33
N VAL A 305 -9.77 13.00 -0.80
CA VAL A 305 -8.39 12.68 -1.19
C VAL A 305 -8.38 11.40 -2.01
N PHE A 306 -7.83 11.46 -3.22
CA PHE A 306 -7.49 10.29 -4.02
C PHE A 306 -6.02 9.95 -3.78
N THR A 307 -5.70 8.66 -3.66
CA THR A 307 -4.32 8.17 -3.53
C THR A 307 -4.04 7.02 -4.48
N ALA A 308 -2.82 6.97 -4.99
CA ALA A 308 -2.20 5.83 -5.64
C ALA A 308 -0.68 5.94 -5.45
N HIS A 309 0.01 4.84 -5.19
CA HIS A 309 1.46 4.91 -5.13
C HIS A 309 2.07 4.91 -6.52
N LEU A 310 3.15 5.68 -6.65
CA LEU A 310 3.87 5.87 -7.89
C LEU A 310 5.15 5.03 -7.95
N ASP A 311 5.74 4.74 -6.79
CA ASP A 311 6.93 3.90 -6.69
C ASP A 311 6.62 2.42 -6.95
N HIS A 312 7.69 1.66 -7.26
CA HIS A 312 7.66 0.21 -7.28
C HIS A 312 9.06 -0.33 -6.90
N LEU A 313 9.34 -1.58 -7.22
CA LEU A 313 10.48 -2.32 -6.65
C LEU A 313 11.83 -2.03 -7.33
N GLY A 314 11.84 -1.37 -8.49
CA GLY A 314 13.07 -1.06 -9.22
C GLY A 314 13.68 -2.29 -9.91
N ILE A 315 15.00 -2.43 -9.78
CA ILE A 315 15.75 -3.53 -10.36
C ILE A 315 16.25 -4.42 -9.23
N SER A 316 16.08 -5.73 -9.36
CA SER A 316 16.54 -6.75 -8.42
C SER A 316 17.48 -7.76 -9.08
N ALA A 317 17.91 -8.77 -8.32
CA ALA A 317 18.51 -9.96 -8.92
C ALA A 317 17.54 -10.61 -9.92
N PRO A 318 18.01 -11.07 -11.10
CA PRO A 318 17.13 -11.63 -12.12
C PRO A 318 16.33 -12.84 -11.62
N VAL A 319 15.06 -12.88 -12.03
CA VAL A 319 14.18 -14.05 -11.91
C VAL A 319 13.84 -14.48 -13.33
N ASP A 320 14.15 -15.70 -13.71
CA ASP A 320 13.99 -16.21 -15.09
C ASP A 320 14.67 -15.34 -16.16
N GLY A 321 15.79 -14.68 -15.80
CA GLY A 321 16.60 -13.85 -16.68
C GLY A 321 16.22 -12.37 -16.70
N ASP A 322 15.15 -11.96 -16.02
CA ASP A 322 14.70 -10.59 -15.92
C ASP A 322 14.74 -10.10 -14.45
N GLY A 323 15.26 -8.90 -14.22
CA GLY A 323 15.34 -8.26 -12.89
C GLY A 323 14.60 -6.93 -12.81
N LEU A 324 14.00 -6.47 -13.91
CA LEU A 324 13.29 -5.19 -13.95
C LEU A 324 11.82 -5.37 -13.54
N HIS A 325 11.44 -4.71 -12.47
CA HIS A 325 10.05 -4.72 -11.99
C HIS A 325 9.27 -3.54 -12.58
N ASN A 326 8.61 -3.74 -13.72
CA ASN A 326 7.87 -2.67 -14.41
C ASN A 326 6.65 -2.19 -13.61
N GLY A 327 5.96 -3.07 -12.87
CA GLY A 327 4.83 -2.73 -12.02
C GLY A 327 3.67 -2.11 -12.79
N ALA A 328 3.20 -2.80 -13.83
CA ALA A 328 2.11 -2.28 -14.68
C ALA A 328 0.78 -2.24 -13.92
N MET A 329 0.44 -3.32 -13.20
CA MET A 329 -0.76 -3.36 -12.35
C MET A 329 -0.46 -2.86 -10.95
N ASP A 330 0.77 -3.00 -10.48
CA ASP A 330 1.27 -2.57 -9.18
C ASP A 330 2.34 -1.45 -9.35
N ASN A 331 1.99 -0.18 -9.51
CA ASN A 331 0.67 0.41 -9.50
C ASN A 331 0.55 1.50 -10.58
N ALA A 332 1.21 1.32 -11.76
CA ALA A 332 1.07 2.26 -12.87
C ALA A 332 -0.40 2.41 -13.30
N ALA A 333 -1.18 1.30 -13.25
CA ALA A 333 -2.59 1.28 -13.55
C ALA A 333 -3.43 2.17 -12.61
N GLY A 334 -3.12 2.18 -11.32
CA GLY A 334 -3.80 3.03 -10.33
C GLY A 334 -3.45 4.51 -10.51
N VAL A 335 -2.17 4.83 -10.75
CA VAL A 335 -1.72 6.20 -11.06
C VAL A 335 -2.43 6.73 -12.30
N ALA A 336 -2.43 5.97 -13.39
CA ALA A 336 -3.12 6.33 -14.63
C ALA A 336 -4.64 6.45 -14.42
N GLY A 337 -5.23 5.65 -13.52
CA GLY A 337 -6.64 5.73 -13.15
C GLY A 337 -6.99 7.06 -12.49
N LEU A 338 -6.16 7.57 -11.58
CA LEU A 338 -6.37 8.89 -10.99
C LEU A 338 -6.25 10.02 -12.03
N LEU A 339 -5.31 9.89 -12.98
CA LEU A 339 -5.19 10.85 -14.09
C LEU A 339 -6.43 10.84 -14.98
N ASP A 340 -7.01 9.66 -15.29
CA ASP A 340 -8.23 9.54 -16.07
C ASP A 340 -9.44 10.16 -15.34
N ILE A 341 -9.61 9.93 -14.03
CA ILE A 341 -10.67 10.57 -13.23
C ILE A 341 -10.53 12.10 -13.28
N ALA A 342 -9.32 12.61 -13.09
CA ALA A 342 -9.05 14.05 -13.13
C ALA A 342 -9.38 14.66 -14.50
N ARG A 343 -8.98 14.00 -15.60
CA ARG A 343 -9.34 14.41 -16.98
C ARG A 343 -10.84 14.38 -17.22
N SER A 344 -11.52 13.32 -16.74
CA SER A 344 -12.98 13.19 -16.87
C SER A 344 -13.70 14.35 -16.19
N TYR A 345 -13.27 14.72 -14.96
CA TYR A 345 -13.85 15.86 -14.26
C TYR A 345 -13.67 17.18 -15.03
N LYS A 346 -12.49 17.43 -15.57
CA LYS A 346 -12.21 18.65 -16.34
C LYS A 346 -12.97 18.67 -17.66
N ALA A 347 -12.99 17.56 -18.42
CA ALA A 347 -13.70 17.46 -19.70
C ALA A 347 -15.21 17.63 -19.53
N ARG A 348 -15.77 17.07 -18.47
CA ARG A 348 -17.19 17.19 -18.12
C ARG A 348 -17.52 18.48 -17.36
N ARG A 349 -16.53 19.35 -17.11
CA ARG A 349 -16.68 20.61 -16.36
C ARG A 349 -17.29 20.42 -14.97
N ILE A 350 -16.96 19.32 -14.31
CA ILE A 350 -17.43 19.01 -12.95
C ILE A 350 -16.88 20.08 -11.99
N LYS A 351 -17.77 20.59 -11.14
CA LYS A 351 -17.46 21.58 -10.10
C LYS A 351 -17.89 21.03 -8.74
N PRO A 352 -17.08 20.17 -8.09
CA PRO A 352 -17.45 19.60 -6.81
C PRO A 352 -17.62 20.70 -5.76
N LYS A 353 -18.44 20.50 -4.74
CA LYS A 353 -18.58 21.47 -3.64
C LYS A 353 -17.34 21.51 -2.76
N ARG A 354 -16.85 20.33 -2.31
CA ARG A 354 -15.54 20.18 -1.64
C ARG A 354 -14.43 20.14 -2.67
N SER A 355 -13.24 20.54 -2.28
CA SER A 355 -12.05 20.34 -3.10
C SER A 355 -11.69 18.86 -3.21
N MET A 356 -11.00 18.48 -4.28
CA MET A 356 -10.45 17.16 -4.45
C MET A 356 -8.92 17.23 -4.51
N LEU A 357 -8.24 16.40 -3.74
CA LEU A 357 -6.79 16.23 -3.81
C LEU A 357 -6.46 14.93 -4.54
N PHE A 358 -5.51 15.00 -5.45
CA PHE A 358 -4.91 13.86 -6.12
C PHE A 358 -3.48 13.73 -5.61
N VAL A 359 -3.21 12.65 -4.88
CA VAL A 359 -1.94 12.43 -4.18
C VAL A 359 -1.30 11.14 -4.70
N PHE A 360 -0.22 11.28 -5.45
CA PHE A 360 0.57 10.17 -5.95
C PHE A 360 1.73 10.01 -4.98
N VAL A 361 1.69 8.93 -4.20
CA VAL A 361 2.61 8.77 -3.09
C VAL A 361 3.87 8.02 -3.48
N THR A 362 4.97 8.31 -2.79
CA THR A 362 6.24 7.61 -2.87
C THR A 362 6.36 6.60 -1.73
N ALA A 363 7.29 5.66 -1.85
CA ALA A 363 7.72 4.76 -0.78
C ALA A 363 6.57 3.94 -0.15
N GLU A 364 5.56 3.56 -0.94
CA GLU A 364 4.55 2.58 -0.52
C GLU A 364 5.22 1.23 -0.28
N GLU A 365 6.02 0.78 -1.22
CA GLU A 365 6.78 -0.48 -1.23
C GLU A 365 7.85 -0.55 -0.12
N LYS A 366 8.14 0.58 0.49
CA LYS A 366 9.04 0.70 1.64
C LYS A 366 8.29 0.74 2.97
N GLY A 367 6.99 0.46 2.98
CA GLY A 367 6.15 0.38 4.16
C GLY A 367 5.17 1.53 4.34
N LEU A 368 4.52 1.99 3.26
CA LEU A 368 3.52 3.07 3.23
C LEU A 368 4.09 4.43 3.68
N LEU A 369 5.40 4.67 3.48
CA LEU A 369 6.05 5.85 4.09
C LEU A 369 5.54 7.16 3.49
N GLY A 370 5.32 7.22 2.18
CA GLY A 370 4.85 8.45 1.52
C GLY A 370 3.44 8.85 1.93
N SER A 371 2.50 7.90 1.92
CA SER A 371 1.13 8.15 2.40
C SER A 371 1.09 8.47 3.88
N ARG A 372 1.93 7.80 4.68
CA ARG A 372 2.06 8.07 6.10
C ARG A 372 2.60 9.48 6.35
N TYR A 373 3.63 9.91 5.59
CA TYR A 373 4.12 11.28 5.68
C TYR A 373 3.03 12.28 5.33
N PHE A 374 2.30 12.06 4.23
CA PHE A 374 1.20 12.94 3.84
C PHE A 374 0.10 13.00 4.90
N ALA A 375 -0.34 11.86 5.44
CA ALA A 375 -1.37 11.82 6.47
C ALA A 375 -0.96 12.51 7.79
N LEU A 376 0.33 12.41 8.17
CA LEU A 376 0.89 13.07 9.36
C LEU A 376 1.17 14.57 9.13
N ARG A 377 1.67 14.93 7.95
CA ARG A 377 2.13 16.26 7.54
C ARG A 377 1.48 16.68 6.22
N PRO A 378 0.14 16.74 6.14
CA PRO A 378 -0.55 17.06 4.88
C PRO A 378 -0.26 18.50 4.44
N THR A 379 -0.38 18.73 3.14
CA THR A 379 -0.22 20.06 2.52
C THR A 379 -1.48 20.95 2.67
N VAL A 380 -2.52 20.40 3.28
CA VAL A 380 -3.78 21.09 3.64
C VAL A 380 -4.04 20.91 5.14
N PRO A 381 -4.93 21.69 5.76
CA PRO A 381 -5.28 21.47 7.17
C PRO A 381 -5.73 20.02 7.40
N LYS A 382 -5.11 19.33 8.32
CA LYS A 382 -5.32 17.90 8.59
C LYS A 382 -6.79 17.53 8.81
N ALA A 383 -7.51 18.37 9.56
CA ALA A 383 -8.94 18.21 9.84
C ALA A 383 -9.84 18.45 8.61
N SER A 384 -9.29 18.95 7.50
CA SER A 384 -10.05 19.21 6.28
C SER A 384 -10.19 17.98 5.38
N MET A 385 -9.39 16.92 5.58
CA MET A 385 -9.50 15.68 4.83
C MET A 385 -10.71 14.89 5.35
N VAL A 386 -11.73 14.70 4.50
CA VAL A 386 -13.01 14.10 4.91
C VAL A 386 -13.17 12.66 4.47
N ALA A 387 -12.50 12.24 3.40
CA ALA A 387 -12.49 10.87 2.89
C ALA A 387 -11.23 10.60 2.09
N ASN A 388 -10.81 9.33 2.02
CA ASN A 388 -9.76 8.86 1.13
C ASN A 388 -10.30 7.76 0.19
N MET A 389 -9.94 7.87 -1.10
CA MET A 389 -10.25 6.92 -2.19
C MET A 389 -8.93 6.40 -2.74
N ASN A 390 -8.57 5.18 -2.41
CA ASN A 390 -7.28 4.61 -2.78
C ASN A 390 -7.38 3.67 -3.99
N PHE A 391 -6.48 3.87 -4.94
CA PHE A 391 -6.28 2.97 -6.08
C PHE A 391 -4.95 2.25 -5.92
N ASP A 392 -5.04 0.96 -5.64
CA ASP A 392 -3.91 0.08 -5.56
C ASP A 392 -4.32 -1.31 -6.02
N MET A 393 -3.74 -1.76 -7.14
CA MET A 393 -4.00 -3.07 -7.72
C MET A 393 -5.51 -3.38 -7.89
N ALA A 394 -6.24 -2.51 -8.57
CA ALA A 394 -7.65 -2.76 -8.93
C ALA A 394 -7.80 -4.03 -9.81
N LEU A 395 -6.73 -4.41 -10.51
CA LEU A 395 -6.59 -5.60 -11.34
C LEU A 395 -7.67 -5.75 -12.43
N PRO A 396 -7.67 -4.88 -13.44
CA PRO A 396 -8.58 -4.98 -14.58
C PRO A 396 -8.18 -6.11 -15.54
N ILE A 397 -7.98 -7.32 -15.01
CA ILE A 397 -7.58 -8.53 -15.73
C ILE A 397 -8.74 -9.49 -15.96
N ILE A 398 -9.91 -9.11 -15.48
CA ILE A 398 -11.19 -9.83 -15.57
C ILE A 398 -12.29 -8.83 -15.98
N PRO A 399 -13.45 -9.28 -16.47
CA PRO A 399 -14.60 -8.40 -16.72
C PRO A 399 -15.14 -7.78 -15.43
N LEU A 400 -15.48 -6.48 -15.46
CA LEU A 400 -16.10 -5.78 -14.34
C LEU A 400 -17.60 -6.07 -14.27
N LYS A 401 -17.99 -7.00 -13.39
CA LYS A 401 -19.40 -7.36 -13.12
C LYS A 401 -19.90 -6.76 -11.81
N SER A 402 -19.00 -6.51 -10.88
CA SER A 402 -19.26 -5.98 -9.54
C SER A 402 -18.02 -5.28 -9.02
N VAL A 403 -18.13 -4.54 -7.93
CA VAL A 403 -17.02 -3.83 -7.27
C VAL A 403 -16.84 -4.36 -5.86
N THR A 404 -15.61 -4.67 -5.47
CA THR A 404 -15.23 -4.82 -4.08
C THR A 404 -14.69 -3.47 -3.59
N ALA A 405 -15.44 -2.83 -2.68
CA ALA A 405 -15.01 -1.60 -2.01
C ALA A 405 -14.53 -1.98 -0.59
N LEU A 406 -13.22 -2.18 -0.45
CA LEU A 406 -12.61 -2.53 0.82
C LEU A 406 -12.84 -1.40 1.84
N GLY A 407 -13.39 -1.72 3.01
CA GLY A 407 -13.75 -0.77 4.05
C GLY A 407 -15.18 -0.22 3.95
N ALA A 408 -16.01 -0.73 3.03
CA ALA A 408 -17.40 -0.31 2.88
C ALA A 408 -18.24 -0.53 4.16
N GLU A 409 -17.94 -1.57 4.92
CA GLU A 409 -18.58 -1.91 6.18
C GLU A 409 -18.15 -1.01 7.35
N GLU A 410 -17.06 -0.27 7.20
CA GLU A 410 -16.42 0.45 8.30
C GLU A 410 -16.94 1.89 8.47
N SER A 411 -17.57 2.46 7.44
CA SER A 411 -18.01 3.86 7.46
C SER A 411 -19.23 4.12 6.58
N SER A 412 -19.81 5.32 6.70
CA SER A 412 -20.92 5.77 5.85
C SER A 412 -20.58 5.81 4.36
N LEU A 413 -19.28 5.75 3.98
CA LEU A 413 -18.85 5.65 2.59
C LEU A 413 -19.41 4.41 1.91
N GLY A 414 -19.60 3.30 2.64
CA GLY A 414 -20.16 2.07 2.10
C GLY A 414 -21.58 2.23 1.56
N ALA A 415 -22.45 2.93 2.30
CA ALA A 415 -23.80 3.22 1.83
C ALA A 415 -23.80 4.09 0.57
N THR A 416 -22.92 5.09 0.50
CA THR A 416 -22.75 5.93 -0.70
C THR A 416 -22.24 5.12 -1.89
N ALA A 417 -21.25 4.23 -1.66
CA ALA A 417 -20.71 3.35 -2.70
C ALA A 417 -21.77 2.37 -3.22
N ALA A 418 -22.59 1.79 -2.33
CA ALA A 418 -23.69 0.90 -2.72
C ALA A 418 -24.74 1.63 -3.60
N ALA A 419 -25.11 2.87 -3.24
CA ALA A 419 -26.02 3.68 -4.03
C ALA A 419 -25.45 4.03 -5.42
N VAL A 420 -24.14 4.30 -5.53
CA VAL A 420 -23.48 4.49 -6.83
C VAL A 420 -23.49 3.19 -7.62
N GLY A 421 -23.11 2.08 -7.00
CA GLY A 421 -23.09 0.77 -7.65
C GLY A 421 -24.47 0.41 -8.22
N GLN A 422 -25.53 0.62 -7.45
CA GLN A 422 -26.90 0.40 -7.91
C GLN A 422 -27.23 1.27 -9.13
N SER A 423 -26.87 2.55 -9.12
CA SER A 423 -27.15 3.47 -10.24
C SER A 423 -26.38 3.13 -11.52
N MET A 424 -25.24 2.46 -11.40
CA MET A 424 -24.36 2.08 -12.52
C MET A 424 -24.48 0.61 -12.95
N GLY A 425 -25.33 -0.19 -12.29
CA GLY A 425 -25.40 -1.63 -12.53
C GLY A 425 -24.13 -2.39 -12.11
N LEU A 426 -23.40 -1.88 -11.15
CA LEU A 426 -22.17 -2.45 -10.57
C LEU A 426 -22.38 -2.73 -9.06
N PRO A 427 -23.03 -3.84 -8.68
CA PRO A 427 -23.29 -4.13 -7.29
C PRO A 427 -21.99 -4.29 -6.49
N LEU A 428 -22.03 -3.90 -5.20
CA LEU A 428 -20.92 -4.19 -4.30
C LEU A 428 -20.95 -5.66 -3.88
N VAL A 429 -19.77 -6.26 -3.82
CA VAL A 429 -19.56 -7.61 -3.27
C VAL A 429 -18.49 -7.57 -2.18
N PRO A 430 -18.56 -8.44 -1.18
CA PRO A 430 -17.55 -8.55 -0.14
C PRO A 430 -16.16 -8.88 -0.70
N ASP A 431 -15.12 -8.62 0.11
CA ASP A 431 -13.77 -9.08 -0.22
C ASP A 431 -13.74 -10.61 -0.37
N PRO A 432 -13.36 -11.16 -1.55
CA PRO A 432 -13.29 -12.61 -1.75
C PRO A 432 -12.18 -13.29 -0.94
N PHE A 433 -11.23 -12.50 -0.41
CA PHE A 433 -10.07 -12.99 0.34
C PHE A 433 -9.85 -12.19 1.64
N PRO A 434 -10.83 -12.18 2.57
CA PRO A 434 -10.78 -11.33 3.75
C PRO A 434 -9.57 -11.60 4.65
N ASP A 435 -9.04 -12.83 4.65
CA ASP A 435 -7.86 -13.20 5.43
C ASP A 435 -6.56 -12.49 4.97
N ARG A 436 -6.53 -11.97 3.75
CA ARG A 436 -5.41 -11.14 3.27
C ARG A 436 -5.35 -9.78 3.94
N ASN A 437 -6.48 -9.30 4.47
CA ASN A 437 -6.62 -8.01 5.16
C ASN A 437 -6.15 -6.82 4.31
N SER A 438 -6.48 -6.83 3.03
CA SER A 438 -6.03 -5.84 2.05
C SER A 438 -6.40 -4.40 2.44
N PHE A 439 -7.48 -4.23 3.22
CA PHE A 439 -7.93 -2.91 3.68
C PHE A 439 -6.91 -2.14 4.54
N VAL A 440 -5.98 -2.82 5.20
CA VAL A 440 -4.96 -2.19 6.06
C VAL A 440 -3.53 -2.41 5.56
N ARG A 441 -3.38 -2.81 4.30
CA ARG A 441 -2.07 -3.14 3.70
C ARG A 441 -1.61 -2.18 2.62
N SER A 442 -2.37 -1.13 2.31
CA SER A 442 -2.02 -0.12 1.35
C SER A 442 -2.29 1.30 1.89
N ASP A 443 -2.08 2.31 1.09
CA ASP A 443 -2.00 3.73 1.46
C ASP A 443 -3.20 4.29 2.21
N GLN A 444 -4.42 3.79 1.94
CA GLN A 444 -5.63 4.20 2.69
C GLN A 444 -5.46 4.03 4.21
N TYR A 445 -4.67 3.04 4.64
CA TYR A 445 -4.47 2.79 6.05
C TYR A 445 -3.76 3.94 6.78
N SER A 446 -2.88 4.65 6.10
CA SER A 446 -2.25 5.86 6.63
C SER A 446 -3.27 6.94 6.99
N PHE A 447 -4.29 7.13 6.16
CA PHE A 447 -5.40 8.07 6.40
C PHE A 447 -6.35 7.58 7.50
N ILE A 448 -6.65 6.28 7.52
CA ILE A 448 -7.46 5.64 8.57
C ILE A 448 -6.86 5.89 9.94
N ARG A 449 -5.55 5.71 10.11
CA ARG A 449 -4.84 5.98 11.38
C ARG A 449 -4.92 7.44 11.82
N GLU A 450 -5.20 8.34 10.90
CA GLU A 450 -5.39 9.77 11.14
C GLU A 450 -6.86 10.18 11.20
N GLY A 451 -7.78 9.22 11.34
CA GLY A 451 -9.20 9.43 11.56
C GLY A 451 -10.03 9.67 10.30
N VAL A 452 -9.44 9.57 9.11
CA VAL A 452 -10.12 9.80 7.84
C VAL A 452 -10.75 8.51 7.33
N PRO A 453 -12.09 8.43 7.15
CA PRO A 453 -12.74 7.29 6.50
C PRO A 453 -12.19 7.06 5.10
N ALA A 454 -11.96 5.79 4.74
CA ALA A 454 -11.30 5.46 3.49
C ALA A 454 -11.91 4.23 2.81
N LEU A 455 -11.77 4.16 1.49
CA LEU A 455 -12.08 2.98 0.68
C LEU A 455 -10.91 2.68 -0.26
N ALA A 456 -10.72 1.38 -0.56
CA ALA A 456 -9.88 0.94 -1.67
C ALA A 456 -10.71 0.04 -2.60
N PHE A 457 -10.41 0.06 -3.91
CA PHE A 457 -11.30 -0.51 -4.91
C PHE A 457 -10.64 -1.63 -5.69
N LYS A 458 -11.41 -2.69 -5.93
CA LYS A 458 -11.02 -3.82 -6.75
C LYS A 458 -12.16 -4.28 -7.64
N PHE A 459 -11.83 -4.95 -8.72
CA PHE A 459 -12.82 -5.71 -9.49
C PHE A 459 -13.41 -6.78 -8.58
N GLY A 460 -14.75 -6.79 -8.47
CA GLY A 460 -15.47 -7.66 -7.54
C GLY A 460 -15.82 -9.01 -8.16
N PHE A 461 -15.71 -10.07 -7.35
CA PHE A 461 -16.12 -11.43 -7.68
C PHE A 461 -16.33 -12.23 -6.38
N GLY A 462 -16.97 -13.39 -6.47
CA GLY A 462 -17.14 -14.30 -5.34
C GLY A 462 -15.90 -15.19 -5.12
N PRO A 463 -15.68 -15.70 -3.88
CA PRO A 463 -14.49 -16.51 -3.56
C PRO A 463 -14.43 -17.85 -4.30
N LYS A 464 -15.54 -18.31 -4.90
CA LYS A 464 -15.67 -19.54 -5.69
C LYS A 464 -15.83 -19.29 -7.19
N ASP A 465 -15.85 -18.03 -7.61
CA ASP A 465 -15.98 -17.68 -9.03
C ASP A 465 -14.68 -18.00 -9.79
N PRO A 466 -14.74 -18.26 -11.10
CA PRO A 466 -13.53 -18.45 -11.92
C PRO A 466 -12.52 -17.30 -11.82
N GLU A 467 -13.01 -16.10 -11.64
CA GLU A 467 -12.20 -14.87 -11.45
C GLU A 467 -11.28 -14.96 -10.22
N ALA A 468 -11.71 -15.68 -9.17
CA ALA A 468 -10.89 -15.91 -7.99
C ALA A 468 -9.61 -16.72 -8.30
N GLU A 469 -9.70 -17.68 -9.23
CA GLU A 469 -8.53 -18.45 -9.66
C GLU A 469 -7.61 -17.62 -10.54
N ILE A 470 -8.16 -16.77 -11.42
CA ILE A 470 -7.39 -15.86 -12.26
C ILE A 470 -6.58 -14.91 -11.36
N GLU A 471 -7.20 -14.33 -10.33
CA GLU A 471 -6.53 -13.43 -9.38
C GLU A 471 -5.45 -14.16 -8.57
N ARG A 472 -5.75 -15.35 -8.03
CA ARG A 472 -4.73 -16.16 -7.32
C ARG A 472 -3.54 -16.48 -8.20
N LYS A 473 -3.78 -16.88 -9.46
CA LYS A 473 -2.72 -17.16 -10.43
C LYS A 473 -1.91 -15.90 -10.73
N TRP A 474 -2.58 -14.77 -10.98
CA TRP A 474 -1.90 -13.50 -11.22
C TRP A 474 -0.99 -13.14 -10.03
N ARG A 475 -1.51 -13.22 -8.81
CA ARG A 475 -0.75 -12.92 -7.60
C ARG A 475 0.45 -13.86 -7.41
N SER A 476 0.27 -15.15 -7.63
CA SER A 476 1.37 -16.12 -7.48
C SER A 476 2.45 -16.00 -8.55
N THR A 477 2.12 -15.47 -9.74
CA THR A 477 3.07 -15.41 -10.87
C THR A 477 3.60 -14.00 -11.15
N ARG A 478 2.79 -12.94 -10.94
CA ARG A 478 3.10 -11.57 -11.37
C ARG A 478 3.31 -10.58 -10.23
N TYR A 479 2.59 -10.73 -9.12
CA TYR A 479 2.72 -9.81 -7.99
C TYR A 479 4.16 -9.75 -7.47
N HIS A 480 4.74 -8.54 -7.43
CA HIS A 480 6.14 -8.30 -7.07
C HIS A 480 7.15 -9.11 -7.90
N ALA A 481 6.86 -9.30 -9.18
CA ALA A 481 7.72 -10.00 -10.13
C ALA A 481 7.92 -9.17 -11.40
N PRO A 482 9.03 -9.38 -12.14
CA PRO A 482 9.25 -8.70 -13.42
C PRO A 482 8.11 -8.91 -14.43
N SER A 483 7.42 -10.04 -14.35
CA SER A 483 6.26 -10.37 -15.21
C SER A 483 5.00 -9.53 -14.95
N ASP A 484 4.98 -8.61 -13.95
CA ASP A 484 3.98 -7.53 -13.90
C ASP A 484 4.35 -6.41 -14.86
N ASP A 485 4.32 -6.74 -16.13
CA ASP A 485 4.68 -5.91 -17.29
C ASP A 485 3.44 -5.62 -18.17
N LEU A 486 3.67 -5.07 -19.35
CA LEU A 486 2.61 -4.74 -20.32
C LEU A 486 2.06 -5.96 -21.06
N ALA A 487 2.75 -7.11 -21.01
CA ALA A 487 2.38 -8.34 -21.72
C ALA A 487 1.39 -9.20 -20.91
N GLN A 488 0.27 -8.59 -20.51
CA GLN A 488 -0.78 -9.27 -19.76
C GLN A 488 -2.17 -8.87 -20.28
N PRO A 489 -3.19 -9.74 -20.11
CA PRO A 489 -4.56 -9.40 -20.49
C PRO A 489 -5.07 -8.22 -19.66
N VAL A 490 -5.72 -7.25 -20.32
CA VAL A 490 -6.28 -6.06 -19.65
C VAL A 490 -7.65 -5.72 -20.21
N ALA A 491 -8.64 -5.64 -19.33
CA ALA A 491 -9.99 -5.20 -19.65
C ALA A 491 -10.09 -3.67 -19.61
N LYS A 492 -9.49 -2.99 -20.59
CA LYS A 492 -9.31 -1.53 -20.63
C LYS A 492 -10.64 -0.77 -20.49
N LEU A 493 -11.70 -1.19 -21.17
CA LEU A 493 -13.01 -0.52 -21.09
C LEU A 493 -13.62 -0.66 -19.69
N ASP A 494 -13.41 -1.81 -19.06
CA ASP A 494 -13.90 -2.06 -17.72
C ASP A 494 -13.10 -1.30 -16.66
N ALA A 495 -11.79 -1.04 -16.89
CA ALA A 495 -11.02 -0.13 -16.06
C ALA A 495 -11.66 1.26 -16.00
N ILE A 496 -12.07 1.81 -17.16
CA ILE A 496 -12.76 3.11 -17.22
C ILE A 496 -14.10 3.10 -16.48
N ARG A 497 -14.84 1.98 -16.54
CA ARG A 497 -16.09 1.84 -15.78
C ARG A 497 -15.86 1.89 -14.25
N LEU A 498 -14.76 1.30 -13.78
CA LEU A 498 -14.37 1.41 -12.38
C LEU A 498 -13.93 2.84 -12.03
N HIS A 499 -13.19 3.53 -12.91
CA HIS A 499 -12.82 4.94 -12.70
C HIS A 499 -14.06 5.82 -12.62
N ASP A 500 -15.06 5.59 -13.49
CA ASP A 500 -16.34 6.32 -13.44
C ASP A 500 -17.11 6.05 -12.15
N PHE A 501 -17.10 4.79 -11.66
CA PHE A 501 -17.70 4.43 -10.37
C PHE A 501 -17.04 5.20 -9.22
N VAL A 502 -15.71 5.20 -9.15
CA VAL A 502 -14.99 5.88 -8.06
C VAL A 502 -15.09 7.40 -8.19
N GLY A 503 -15.04 7.91 -9.41
CA GLY A 503 -15.25 9.33 -9.67
C GLY A 503 -16.65 9.81 -9.23
N GLU A 504 -17.70 9.08 -9.58
CA GLU A 504 -19.07 9.38 -9.14
C GLU A 504 -19.22 9.29 -7.62
N LEU A 505 -18.65 8.26 -6.99
CA LEU A 505 -18.65 8.12 -5.55
C LEU A 505 -17.98 9.32 -4.85
N ALA A 506 -16.78 9.69 -5.30
CA ALA A 506 -16.05 10.83 -4.75
C ALA A 506 -16.82 12.15 -4.95
N LEU A 507 -17.49 12.31 -6.09
CA LEU A 507 -18.33 13.48 -6.36
C LEU A 507 -19.53 13.54 -5.40
N ARG A 508 -20.23 12.42 -5.16
CA ARG A 508 -21.32 12.38 -4.17
C ARG A 508 -20.85 12.73 -2.78
N VAL A 509 -19.68 12.23 -2.37
CA VAL A 509 -19.05 12.59 -1.09
C VAL A 509 -18.68 14.09 -1.06
N ALA A 510 -18.12 14.61 -2.16
CA ALA A 510 -17.75 16.02 -2.24
C ALA A 510 -18.96 16.96 -2.18
N ASP A 511 -20.12 16.55 -2.71
CA ASP A 511 -21.32 17.35 -2.80
C ASP A 511 -22.29 17.17 -1.61
N ALA A 512 -22.07 16.13 -0.79
CA ALA A 512 -22.89 15.88 0.38
C ALA A 512 -22.76 17.02 1.41
N PRO A 513 -23.85 17.42 2.10
CA PRO A 513 -23.75 18.42 3.17
C PRO A 513 -22.95 17.94 4.37
N GLU A 514 -23.02 16.66 4.66
CA GLU A 514 -22.39 16.03 5.82
C GLU A 514 -21.04 15.38 5.44
N ARG A 515 -20.14 15.26 6.43
CA ARG A 515 -18.90 14.51 6.29
C ARG A 515 -19.17 13.01 6.45
N PRO A 516 -18.42 12.15 5.75
CA PRO A 516 -18.42 10.73 6.08
C PRO A 516 -18.03 10.48 7.54
N SER A 517 -18.64 9.46 8.14
CA SER A 517 -18.42 9.08 9.53
C SER A 517 -18.13 7.58 9.66
N TRP A 518 -17.35 7.23 10.67
CA TRP A 518 -17.09 5.82 11.02
C TRP A 518 -18.37 5.14 11.54
N GLY A 519 -18.56 3.88 11.16
CA GLY A 519 -19.63 3.05 11.66
C GLY A 519 -19.55 2.86 13.18
N GLY A 520 -20.71 2.75 13.84
CA GLY A 520 -20.76 2.61 15.31
C GLY A 520 -20.02 1.38 15.84
N GLN A 521 -19.94 0.31 15.05
CA GLN A 521 -19.26 -0.94 15.38
C GLN A 521 -17.85 -1.05 14.77
N SER A 522 -17.42 -0.05 13.98
CA SER A 522 -16.09 -0.08 13.37
C SER A 522 -15.00 0.05 14.43
N PHE A 523 -14.02 -0.87 14.35
CA PHE A 523 -12.78 -0.76 15.12
C PHE A 523 -12.05 0.56 14.85
N PHE A 524 -12.06 1.04 13.61
CA PHE A 524 -11.34 2.24 13.19
C PHE A 524 -11.95 3.54 13.73
N ARG A 525 -13.16 3.48 14.29
CA ARG A 525 -13.77 4.62 15.00
C ARG A 525 -12.88 5.17 16.12
N ARG A 526 -11.98 4.34 16.70
CA ARG A 526 -10.99 4.78 17.69
C ARG A 526 -10.06 5.89 17.21
N PHE A 527 -9.85 5.99 15.91
CA PHE A 527 -9.05 7.05 15.28
C PHE A 527 -9.88 8.27 14.92
N ALA A 528 -11.22 8.24 15.07
CA ALA A 528 -12.09 9.39 14.81
C ALA A 528 -11.67 10.59 15.65
N ARG A 529 -11.75 11.79 15.04
CA ARG A 529 -11.42 13.07 15.66
C ARG A 529 -12.67 13.83 16.03
#